data_4bd687b4c4e4dd729be64358b2ba653b
#
_entry.id   4bd687b4c4e4dd729be64358b2ba653b
#
_cell.length_a   1.000
_cell.length_b   1.000
_cell.length_c   1.000
_cell.angle_alpha   90.00
_cell.angle_beta   90.00
_cell.angle_gamma   90.00
#
_symmetry.space_group_name_H-M   'P 1'
#
loop_
_entity.id
_entity.type
_entity.pdbx_description
1 polymer ?
#
loop_
_entity_poly.entity_id
_entity_poly.type
_entity_poly.pdbx_seq_one_letter_code
_entity_poly.pdbx_strand_id
1 'polypeptide(L)'
;NNNAMFNLSYGLFVLTSQLNGKDNGCIVNTVTQVTVSPNQIAVAVNKQNLTHDMIKVSGVFNVSILSEKSKFATYKHWGMQSGTDTDKLEAITYKRSANGLVYIEDEANAFISAKVVNKIDLGTHTLFIAEVTDCEVISEDPSVTYAYYHKNIKEVPQAKTEAKKGFICVICGYIYEG
;
A
#
# COMPACT_ATOMS: atom_id res chain seq x y z
N ASN A 1 2.84 -26.86 5.55
CA ASN A 1 3.03 -25.88 6.60
C ASN A 1 3.03 -24.47 6.00
N ASN A 2 1.92 -23.74 6.12
CA ASN A 2 1.75 -22.40 5.53
C ASN A 2 2.75 -21.35 6.08
N ASN A 3 3.50 -21.67 7.13
CA ASN A 3 4.52 -20.78 7.70
C ASN A 3 5.64 -20.45 6.70
N ALA A 4 5.84 -21.27 5.66
CA ALA A 4 6.80 -20.96 4.60
C ALA A 4 6.50 -19.62 3.90
N MET A 5 5.22 -19.18 3.85
CA MET A 5 4.81 -17.91 3.25
C MET A 5 5.35 -16.69 4.00
N PHE A 6 5.65 -16.82 5.30
CA PHE A 6 6.26 -15.74 6.08
C PHE A 6 7.74 -15.48 5.75
N ASN A 7 8.36 -16.38 4.98
CA ASN A 7 9.74 -16.18 4.49
C ASN A 7 9.79 -15.38 3.16
N LEU A 8 8.64 -15.05 2.55
CA LEU A 8 8.61 -14.14 1.43
C LEU A 8 9.01 -12.73 1.89
N SER A 9 9.89 -12.11 1.13
CA SER A 9 10.35 -10.74 1.41
C SER A 9 9.47 -9.74 0.68
N TYR A 10 8.98 -8.74 1.42
CA TYR A 10 8.15 -7.66 0.90
C TYR A 10 8.67 -6.30 1.35
N GLY A 11 8.50 -5.27 0.53
CA GLY A 11 8.50 -3.89 0.97
C GLY A 11 7.14 -3.49 1.57
N LEU A 12 7.00 -2.23 1.96
CA LEU A 12 5.73 -1.63 2.34
C LEU A 12 5.56 -0.28 1.65
N PHE A 13 4.36 -0.05 1.16
CA PHE A 13 4.07 1.06 0.24
C PHE A 13 2.73 1.71 0.59
N VAL A 14 2.64 3.02 0.36
CA VAL A 14 1.35 3.71 0.26
C VAL A 14 0.96 3.75 -1.21
N LEU A 15 -0.14 3.10 -1.55
CA LEU A 15 -0.73 3.09 -2.88
C LEU A 15 -1.86 4.12 -2.91
N THR A 16 -1.80 5.07 -3.84
CA THR A 16 -2.82 6.13 -3.97
C THR A 16 -3.43 6.16 -5.36
N SER A 17 -4.68 6.55 -5.43
CA SER A 17 -5.39 6.81 -6.67
C SER A 17 -6.48 7.86 -6.46
N GLN A 18 -7.11 8.31 -7.54
CA GLN A 18 -8.18 9.30 -7.52
C GLN A 18 -9.30 8.87 -8.46
N LEU A 19 -10.54 9.15 -8.06
CA LEU A 19 -11.72 8.99 -8.89
C LEU A 19 -12.71 10.12 -8.60
N ASN A 20 -13.20 10.79 -9.65
CA ASN A 20 -14.17 11.89 -9.55
C ASN A 20 -13.75 13.01 -8.58
N GLY A 21 -12.46 13.35 -8.57
CA GLY A 21 -11.91 14.38 -7.67
C GLY A 21 -11.68 13.95 -6.22
N LYS A 22 -12.05 12.71 -5.85
CA LYS A 22 -11.78 12.14 -4.54
C LYS A 22 -10.47 11.34 -4.57
N ASP A 23 -9.50 11.74 -3.77
CA ASP A 23 -8.27 10.98 -3.54
C ASP A 23 -8.46 9.92 -2.45
N ASN A 24 -7.76 8.82 -2.55
CA ASN A 24 -7.66 7.82 -1.48
C ASN A 24 -6.36 7.02 -1.60
N GLY A 25 -5.99 6.34 -0.52
CA GLY A 25 -4.85 5.44 -0.51
C GLY A 25 -4.99 4.32 0.51
N CYS A 26 -4.13 3.32 0.37
CA CYS A 26 -4.03 2.19 1.29
C CYS A 26 -2.59 1.68 1.39
N ILE A 27 -2.29 0.90 2.42
CA ILE A 27 -1.03 0.17 2.54
C ILE A 27 -1.11 -1.10 1.69
N VAL A 28 -0.05 -1.37 0.93
CA VAL A 28 0.18 -2.62 0.21
C VAL A 28 1.62 -3.10 0.43
N ASN A 29 1.86 -4.40 0.26
CA ASN A 29 3.20 -5.00 0.36
C ASN A 29 3.61 -5.75 -0.92
N THR A 30 2.80 -5.70 -1.96
CA THR A 30 2.94 -6.56 -3.15
C THR A 30 3.46 -5.84 -4.39
N VAL A 31 4.02 -4.63 -4.23
CA VAL A 31 4.61 -3.93 -5.37
C VAL A 31 5.94 -4.57 -5.73
N THR A 32 6.10 -4.92 -7.00
CA THR A 32 7.36 -5.45 -7.54
C THR A 32 7.55 -5.03 -9.00
N GLN A 33 8.80 -4.75 -9.40
CA GLN A 33 9.13 -4.57 -10.81
C GLN A 33 9.09 -5.93 -11.51
N VAL A 34 8.42 -6.02 -12.65
CA VAL A 34 8.25 -7.26 -13.40
C VAL A 34 8.99 -7.25 -14.74
N THR A 35 9.16 -6.08 -15.35
CA THR A 35 9.97 -5.90 -16.55
C THR A 35 10.71 -4.57 -16.53
N VAL A 36 11.80 -4.48 -17.29
CA VAL A 36 12.62 -3.26 -17.43
C VAL A 36 12.33 -2.55 -18.76
N SER A 37 12.00 -3.29 -19.80
CA SER A 37 11.67 -2.75 -21.11
C SER A 37 10.51 -3.54 -21.74
N PRO A 38 9.28 -3.00 -21.71
CA PRO A 38 8.87 -1.75 -21.06
C PRO A 38 9.05 -1.80 -19.55
N ASN A 39 9.24 -0.64 -18.90
CA ASN A 39 9.35 -0.60 -17.44
C ASN A 39 7.97 -0.79 -16.80
N GLN A 40 7.74 -1.93 -16.17
CA GLN A 40 6.46 -2.29 -15.59
C GLN A 40 6.60 -2.81 -14.16
N ILE A 41 5.59 -2.48 -13.37
CA ILE A 41 5.40 -2.98 -12.00
C ILE A 41 4.10 -3.76 -11.90
N ALA A 42 4.06 -4.70 -10.95
CA ALA A 42 2.85 -5.40 -10.55
C ALA A 42 2.48 -5.04 -9.12
N VAL A 43 1.17 -4.98 -8.82
CA VAL A 43 0.65 -4.82 -7.46
C VAL A 43 -0.67 -5.59 -7.31
N ALA A 44 -0.77 -6.42 -6.27
CA ALA A 44 -2.02 -7.08 -5.89
C ALA A 44 -2.75 -6.23 -4.86
N VAL A 45 -3.99 -5.83 -5.15
CA VAL A 45 -4.80 -4.97 -4.28
C VAL A 45 -6.07 -5.71 -3.88
N ASN A 46 -6.37 -5.69 -2.57
CA ASN A 46 -7.57 -6.30 -2.03
C ASN A 46 -8.83 -5.57 -2.56
N LYS A 47 -9.80 -6.34 -3.05
CA LYS A 47 -11.06 -5.82 -3.61
C LYS A 47 -11.94 -5.10 -2.59
N GLN A 48 -11.70 -5.27 -1.29
CA GLN A 48 -12.40 -4.52 -0.24
C GLN A 48 -11.87 -3.10 -0.04
N ASN A 49 -10.71 -2.76 -0.61
CA ASN A 49 -10.16 -1.41 -0.52
C ASN A 49 -10.84 -0.46 -1.53
N LEU A 50 -11.27 0.70 -1.07
CA LEU A 50 -11.78 1.76 -1.96
C LEU A 50 -10.73 2.14 -3.04
N THR A 51 -9.44 2.15 -2.69
CA THR A 51 -8.35 2.40 -3.64
C THR A 51 -8.33 1.38 -4.78
N HIS A 52 -8.69 0.11 -4.53
CA HIS A 52 -8.84 -0.90 -5.57
C HIS A 52 -9.85 -0.48 -6.63
N ASP A 53 -11.05 -0.05 -6.21
CA ASP A 53 -12.12 0.34 -7.13
C ASP A 53 -11.75 1.60 -7.91
N MET A 54 -11.07 2.55 -7.26
CA MET A 54 -10.54 3.74 -7.92
C MET A 54 -9.54 3.37 -9.02
N ILE A 55 -8.56 2.52 -8.74
CA ILE A 55 -7.57 2.07 -9.74
C ILE A 55 -8.24 1.29 -10.87
N LYS A 56 -9.21 0.44 -10.53
CA LYS A 56 -9.94 -0.37 -11.52
C LYS A 56 -10.64 0.49 -12.56
N VAL A 57 -11.15 1.68 -12.16
CA VAL A 57 -11.89 2.62 -13.00
C VAL A 57 -10.95 3.64 -13.65
N SER A 58 -10.08 4.31 -12.87
CA SER A 58 -9.20 5.37 -13.37
C SER A 58 -8.04 4.85 -14.23
N GLY A 59 -7.59 3.63 -13.94
CA GLY A 59 -6.44 3.02 -14.62
C GLY A 59 -5.09 3.62 -14.24
N VAL A 60 -5.01 4.46 -13.19
CA VAL A 60 -3.78 5.11 -12.76
C VAL A 60 -3.61 5.06 -11.25
N PHE A 61 -2.35 4.98 -10.81
CA PHE A 61 -2.02 5.01 -9.37
C PHE A 61 -0.59 5.52 -9.14
N ASN A 62 -0.34 5.97 -7.91
CA ASN A 62 1.00 6.23 -7.42
C ASN A 62 1.35 5.24 -6.31
N VAL A 63 2.63 4.96 -6.20
CA VAL A 63 3.24 4.17 -5.12
C VAL A 63 4.26 5.05 -4.42
N SER A 64 4.10 5.30 -3.12
CA SER A 64 5.15 5.86 -2.28
C SER A 64 5.86 4.71 -1.57
N ILE A 65 7.16 4.57 -1.78
CA ILE A 65 7.99 3.52 -1.19
C ILE A 65 8.37 3.98 0.21
N LEU A 66 7.84 3.31 1.25
CA LEU A 66 8.11 3.68 2.64
C LEU A 66 9.55 3.36 3.03
N SER A 67 10.15 4.25 3.82
CA SER A 67 11.49 4.09 4.38
C SER A 67 11.44 3.52 5.81
N GLU A 68 12.59 3.11 6.33
CA GLU A 68 12.73 2.67 7.73
C GLU A 68 12.45 3.78 8.76
N LYS A 69 12.36 5.06 8.32
CA LYS A 69 11.91 6.19 9.14
C LYS A 69 10.40 6.25 9.34
N SER A 70 9.63 5.44 8.60
CA SER A 70 8.17 5.43 8.71
C SER A 70 7.71 5.00 10.09
N LYS A 71 6.66 5.65 10.59
CA LYS A 71 6.12 5.46 11.94
C LYS A 71 4.89 4.57 11.89
N PHE A 72 4.59 3.89 12.98
CA PHE A 72 3.39 3.05 13.08
C PHE A 72 2.09 3.84 12.80
N ALA A 73 2.06 5.12 13.12
CA ALA A 73 0.94 6.02 12.82
C ALA A 73 0.60 6.05 11.32
N THR A 74 1.60 6.03 10.44
CA THR A 74 1.41 6.01 8.98
C THR A 74 0.71 4.74 8.51
N TYR A 75 1.10 3.60 9.05
CA TYR A 75 0.44 2.31 8.74
C TYR A 75 -1.00 2.26 9.27
N LYS A 76 -1.25 2.81 10.47
CA LYS A 76 -2.61 2.95 11.00
C LYS A 76 -3.47 3.86 10.13
N HIS A 77 -2.91 4.99 9.73
CA HIS A 77 -3.61 5.99 8.92
C HIS A 77 -4.02 5.45 7.55
N TRP A 78 -3.07 4.86 6.81
CA TRP A 78 -3.33 4.40 5.46
C TRP A 78 -3.93 2.98 5.39
N GLY A 79 -3.62 2.11 6.35
CA GLY A 79 -3.96 0.68 6.33
C GLY A 79 -5.12 0.25 7.21
N MET A 80 -5.43 0.99 8.30
CA MET A 80 -6.43 0.56 9.29
C MET A 80 -7.69 1.42 9.30
N GLN A 81 -7.88 2.31 8.32
CA GLN A 81 -9.06 3.13 8.13
C GLN A 81 -9.62 2.92 6.74
N SER A 82 -10.96 3.00 6.61
CA SER A 82 -11.61 3.00 5.30
C SER A 82 -11.70 4.41 4.73
N GLY A 83 -11.32 4.59 3.47
CA GLY A 83 -11.52 5.86 2.76
C GLY A 83 -12.99 6.14 2.40
N THR A 84 -13.91 5.21 2.66
CA THR A 84 -15.36 5.46 2.61
C THR A 84 -15.83 6.31 3.79
N ASP A 85 -15.20 6.12 4.95
CA ASP A 85 -15.66 6.70 6.22
C ASP A 85 -14.84 7.93 6.64
N THR A 86 -13.63 8.06 6.08
CA THR A 86 -12.66 9.10 6.47
C THR A 86 -11.95 9.66 5.25
N ASP A 87 -11.80 10.99 5.19
CA ASP A 87 -10.86 11.62 4.25
C ASP A 87 -9.43 11.45 4.79
N LYS A 88 -8.68 10.56 4.16
CA LYS A 88 -7.30 10.27 4.58
C LYS A 88 -6.31 11.39 4.27
N LEU A 89 -6.71 12.40 3.50
CA LEU A 89 -5.83 13.50 3.10
C LEU A 89 -5.95 14.73 3.99
N GLU A 90 -7.01 14.82 4.81
CA GLU A 90 -7.31 16.01 5.62
C GLU A 90 -6.21 16.34 6.65
N ALA A 91 -5.47 15.35 7.14
CA ALA A 91 -4.52 15.52 8.25
C ALA A 91 -3.07 15.12 7.91
N ILE A 92 -2.71 15.09 6.63
CA ILE A 92 -1.38 14.68 6.20
C ILE A 92 -0.75 15.68 5.24
N THR A 93 0.59 15.70 5.22
CA THR A 93 1.37 16.39 4.18
C THR A 93 1.52 15.46 2.97
N TYR A 94 1.23 15.97 1.79
CA TYR A 94 1.38 15.24 0.53
C TYR A 94 1.81 16.16 -0.60
N LYS A 95 2.34 15.57 -1.66
CA LYS A 95 2.57 16.22 -2.95
C LYS A 95 1.77 15.55 -4.06
N ARG A 96 1.74 16.17 -5.23
CA ARG A 96 1.17 15.59 -6.44
C ARG A 96 2.24 15.41 -7.50
N SER A 97 2.26 14.24 -8.11
CA SER A 97 3.12 13.95 -9.26
C SER A 97 2.51 14.49 -10.57
N ALA A 98 3.22 14.33 -11.67
CA ALA A 98 2.81 14.84 -12.97
C ALA A 98 1.43 14.31 -13.45
N ASN A 99 1.02 13.13 -13.00
CA ASN A 99 -0.31 12.58 -13.30
C ASN A 99 -1.44 13.16 -12.41
N GLY A 100 -1.13 14.09 -11.52
CA GLY A 100 -2.08 14.75 -10.60
C GLY A 100 -2.41 13.96 -9.33
N LEU A 101 -1.93 12.71 -9.21
CA LEU A 101 -2.19 11.87 -8.04
C LEU A 101 -1.26 12.23 -6.88
N VAL A 102 -1.78 11.98 -5.68
CA VAL A 102 -1.07 12.20 -4.42
C VAL A 102 0.07 11.18 -4.25
N TYR A 103 1.18 11.63 -3.69
CA TYR A 103 2.20 10.80 -3.05
C TYR A 103 2.63 11.43 -1.73
N ILE A 104 3.14 10.60 -0.80
CA ILE A 104 3.70 11.08 0.46
C ILE A 104 5.22 11.17 0.35
N GLU A 105 5.82 12.17 1.01
CA GLU A 105 7.24 12.45 0.95
C GLU A 105 7.94 12.19 2.29
N ASP A 106 7.32 12.63 3.40
CA ASP A 106 7.97 12.70 4.72
C ASP A 106 8.54 11.36 5.23
N GLU A 107 7.94 10.23 4.86
CA GLU A 107 8.33 8.89 5.33
C GLU A 107 8.62 7.93 4.18
N ALA A 108 8.69 8.45 2.95
CA ALA A 108 9.03 7.71 1.75
C ALA A 108 10.45 8.03 1.27
N ASN A 109 11.08 7.09 0.58
CA ASN A 109 12.37 7.32 -0.04
C ASN A 109 12.29 7.45 -1.57
N ALA A 110 11.16 7.08 -2.17
CA ALA A 110 10.89 7.27 -3.59
C ALA A 110 9.38 7.22 -3.87
N PHE A 111 8.97 7.74 -5.03
CA PHE A 111 7.64 7.46 -5.56
C PHE A 111 7.70 6.94 -6.99
N ILE A 112 6.64 6.24 -7.41
CA ILE A 112 6.43 5.73 -8.76
C ILE A 112 5.00 6.05 -9.16
N SER A 113 4.83 6.68 -10.34
CA SER A 113 3.55 6.86 -11.01
C SER A 113 3.38 5.79 -12.08
N ALA A 114 2.21 5.18 -12.16
CA ALA A 114 1.98 4.09 -13.08
C ALA A 114 0.58 4.10 -13.72
N LYS A 115 0.52 3.60 -14.95
CA LYS A 115 -0.72 3.41 -15.71
C LYS A 115 -0.96 1.94 -15.95
N VAL A 116 -2.14 1.46 -15.54
CA VAL A 116 -2.55 0.06 -15.68
C VAL A 116 -2.61 -0.34 -17.16
N VAL A 117 -1.92 -1.41 -17.50
CA VAL A 117 -1.92 -2.02 -18.84
C VAL A 117 -2.62 -3.38 -18.86
N ASN A 118 -2.68 -4.07 -17.71
CA ASN A 118 -3.40 -5.33 -17.58
C ASN A 118 -3.88 -5.53 -16.14
N LYS A 119 -4.93 -6.33 -15.97
CA LYS A 119 -5.49 -6.70 -14.66
C LYS A 119 -5.96 -8.15 -14.66
N ILE A 120 -5.60 -8.87 -13.60
CA ILE A 120 -5.90 -10.29 -13.42
C ILE A 120 -6.69 -10.47 -12.13
N ASP A 121 -7.84 -11.10 -12.23
CA ASP A 121 -8.68 -11.44 -11.07
C ASP A 121 -8.08 -12.64 -10.33
N LEU A 122 -7.77 -12.44 -9.05
CA LEU A 122 -7.23 -13.46 -8.14
C LEU A 122 -8.24 -13.87 -7.05
N GLY A 123 -9.52 -13.63 -7.26
CA GLY A 123 -10.57 -13.89 -6.27
C GLY A 123 -10.71 -12.73 -5.28
N THR A 124 -9.97 -12.74 -4.18
CA THR A 124 -10.01 -11.68 -3.15
C THR A 124 -9.25 -10.41 -3.55
N HIS A 125 -8.31 -10.51 -4.49
CA HIS A 125 -7.46 -9.42 -4.98
C HIS A 125 -7.55 -9.28 -6.49
N THR A 126 -7.19 -8.11 -6.99
CA THR A 126 -6.85 -7.92 -8.40
C THR A 126 -5.36 -7.65 -8.50
N LEU A 127 -4.66 -8.38 -9.36
CA LEU A 127 -3.29 -8.06 -9.74
C LEU A 127 -3.32 -7.06 -10.89
N PHE A 128 -2.83 -5.85 -10.64
CA PHE A 128 -2.65 -4.82 -11.66
C PHE A 128 -1.22 -4.89 -12.19
N ILE A 129 -1.06 -4.97 -13.50
CA ILE A 129 0.21 -4.76 -14.20
C ILE A 129 0.16 -3.34 -14.77
N ALA A 130 1.17 -2.53 -14.48
CA ALA A 130 1.16 -1.14 -14.86
C ALA A 130 2.51 -0.69 -15.40
N GLU A 131 2.48 0.14 -16.43
CA GLU A 131 3.66 0.80 -16.99
C GLU A 131 4.03 2.00 -16.13
N VAL A 132 5.31 2.11 -15.77
CA VAL A 132 5.85 3.26 -15.03
C VAL A 132 5.88 4.47 -15.95
N THR A 133 5.19 5.54 -15.55
CA THR A 133 5.08 6.79 -16.31
C THR A 133 5.97 7.89 -15.75
N ASP A 134 6.30 7.83 -14.44
CA ASP A 134 7.15 8.77 -13.74
C ASP A 134 7.68 8.14 -12.47
N CYS A 135 8.86 8.51 -12.01
CA CYS A 135 9.42 8.07 -10.74
C CYS A 135 10.55 8.98 -10.28
N GLU A 136 10.70 9.15 -8.97
CA GLU A 136 11.75 9.98 -8.38
C GLU A 136 12.22 9.39 -7.05
N VAL A 137 13.53 9.50 -6.80
CA VAL A 137 14.15 9.22 -5.49
C VAL A 137 14.00 10.47 -4.62
N ILE A 138 13.38 10.30 -3.45
CA ILE A 138 13.11 11.39 -2.49
C ILE A 138 14.24 11.49 -1.47
N SER A 139 14.76 10.35 -1.00
CA SER A 139 15.84 10.29 -0.01
C SER A 139 16.68 9.02 -0.16
N GLU A 140 17.86 9.04 0.47
CA GLU A 140 18.78 7.88 0.54
C GLU A 140 18.45 6.92 1.69
N ASP A 141 17.32 7.12 2.38
CA ASP A 141 16.92 6.27 3.48
C ASP A 141 16.62 4.84 3.00
N PRO A 142 16.97 3.80 3.77
CA PRO A 142 16.66 2.43 3.40
C PRO A 142 15.15 2.21 3.27
N SER A 143 14.72 1.46 2.25
CA SER A 143 13.32 1.05 2.12
C SER A 143 12.94 0.10 3.26
N VAL A 144 11.78 0.32 3.87
CA VAL A 144 11.28 -0.58 4.90
C VAL A 144 10.93 -1.94 4.31
N THR A 145 11.36 -3.00 4.95
CA THR A 145 10.91 -4.36 4.66
C THR A 145 9.79 -4.78 5.61
N TYR A 146 8.97 -5.74 5.20
CA TYR A 146 7.93 -6.31 6.05
C TYR A 146 8.51 -6.90 7.35
N ALA A 147 9.69 -7.54 7.27
CA ALA A 147 10.39 -8.05 8.45
C ALA A 147 10.85 -6.93 9.39
N TYR A 148 11.39 -5.84 8.83
CA TYR A 148 11.79 -4.67 9.62
C TYR A 148 10.59 -4.02 10.33
N TYR A 149 9.49 -3.85 9.60
CA TYR A 149 8.24 -3.31 10.14
C TYR A 149 7.75 -4.10 11.35
N HIS A 150 7.70 -5.44 11.24
CA HIS A 150 7.26 -6.29 12.34
C HIS A 150 8.16 -6.24 13.56
N LYS A 151 9.48 -6.10 13.33
CA LYS A 151 10.48 -6.10 14.41
C LYS A 151 10.61 -4.76 15.11
N ASN A 152 10.52 -3.64 14.37
CA ASN A 152 10.98 -2.33 14.83
C ASN A 152 9.88 -1.26 14.87
N ILE A 153 8.82 -1.37 14.06
CA ILE A 153 7.83 -0.31 13.89
C ILE A 153 6.48 -0.69 14.49
N LYS A 154 6.04 -1.92 14.25
CA LYS A 154 4.72 -2.39 14.70
C LYS A 154 4.66 -2.42 16.22
N GLU A 155 3.78 -1.58 16.80
CA GLU A 155 3.49 -1.65 18.22
C GLU A 155 2.82 -2.99 18.57
N VAL A 156 3.39 -3.71 19.53
CA VAL A 156 2.74 -4.92 20.08
C VAL A 156 1.51 -4.45 20.84
N PRO A 157 0.29 -4.91 20.49
CA PRO A 157 -0.89 -4.61 21.30
C PRO A 157 -0.63 -5.10 22.73
N GLN A 158 -0.70 -4.21 23.73
CA GLN A 158 -0.77 -4.64 25.10
C GLN A 158 -1.98 -5.56 25.22
N ALA A 159 -1.75 -6.80 25.62
CA ALA A 159 -2.78 -7.83 25.73
C ALA A 159 -3.95 -7.33 26.57
N LYS A 160 -5.02 -6.88 25.94
CA LYS A 160 -6.34 -6.90 26.56
C LYS A 160 -6.85 -8.33 26.41
N THR A 161 -6.85 -9.03 27.53
CA THR A 161 -7.45 -10.35 27.72
C THR A 161 -8.93 -10.32 27.35
N GLU A 162 -9.25 -10.66 26.10
CA GLU A 162 -10.51 -11.26 25.72
C GLU A 162 -10.32 -11.96 24.37
N ALA A 163 -10.34 -13.30 24.43
CA ALA A 163 -10.15 -14.16 23.26
C ALA A 163 -11.39 -14.10 22.35
N LYS A 164 -11.34 -13.30 21.28
CA LYS A 164 -12.21 -13.54 20.13
C LYS A 164 -11.47 -14.47 19.16
N LYS A 165 -12.06 -15.62 18.89
CA LYS A 165 -11.56 -16.56 17.89
C LYS A 165 -11.75 -15.93 16.51
N GLY A 166 -10.67 -15.53 15.86
CA GLY A 166 -10.66 -15.02 14.50
C GLY A 166 -9.22 -14.90 14.01
N PHE A 167 -8.99 -15.01 12.70
CA PHE A 167 -7.69 -14.76 12.10
C PHE A 167 -7.59 -13.28 11.75
N ILE A 168 -6.59 -12.60 12.26
CA ILE A 168 -6.35 -11.18 11.95
C ILE A 168 -5.38 -11.11 10.76
N CYS A 169 -5.76 -10.43 9.69
CA CYS A 169 -4.82 -10.04 8.64
C CYS A 169 -3.77 -9.11 9.24
N VAL A 170 -2.53 -9.56 9.29
CA VAL A 170 -1.41 -8.84 9.95
C VAL A 170 -1.01 -7.58 9.16
N ILE A 171 -1.53 -7.40 7.94
CA ILE A 171 -1.21 -6.27 7.05
C ILE A 171 -2.22 -5.13 7.22
N CYS A 172 -3.52 -5.45 7.21
CA CYS A 172 -4.60 -4.44 7.24
C CYS A 172 -5.44 -4.48 8.52
N GLY A 173 -5.14 -5.37 9.47
CA GLY A 173 -5.90 -5.50 10.72
C GLY A 173 -7.30 -6.12 10.58
N TYR A 174 -7.69 -6.58 9.38
CA TYR A 174 -8.99 -7.19 9.15
C TYR A 174 -9.12 -8.52 9.91
N ILE A 175 -10.24 -8.69 10.62
CA ILE A 175 -10.55 -9.90 11.37
C ILE A 175 -11.44 -10.80 10.49
N TYR A 176 -10.93 -11.96 10.13
CA TYR A 176 -11.74 -13.01 9.50
C TYR A 176 -12.47 -13.78 10.60
N GLU A 177 -13.78 -13.59 10.71
CA GLU A 177 -14.63 -14.44 11.55
C GLU A 177 -14.87 -15.75 10.78
N GLY A 178 -14.39 -16.88 11.38
CA GLY A 178 -14.56 -18.21 10.81
C GLY A 178 -15.95 -18.79 11.10
#